data_f2c3490a27c94a268d9bd07e62a0549a
#
_entry.id   f2c3490a27c94a268d9bd07e62a0549a
#
_cell.length_a   1.000
_cell.length_b   1.000
_cell.length_c   1.000
_cell.angle_alpha   90.00
_cell.angle_beta   90.00
_cell.angle_gamma   90.00
#
_symmetry.space_group_name_H-M   'P 1'
#
loop_
_entity.id
_entity.type
_entity.pdbx_description
1 polymer ?
#
loop_
_entity_poly.entity_id
_entity_poly.type
_entity_poly.pdbx_seq_one_letter_code
_entity_poly.pdbx_strand_id
1 'polypeptide(L)'
;MSTLALLTLNLQLYAPDSAKYGPDRLGEDVVPQLRFLGQALRRGAGERMQDLFPEGHFFMHVLYGLAWVEVGLRQPPESALHLQALEEANWALERLDRDAARAPFSRDLDPPYGVFYIGWSNWLRGGLLLLQPEQSRPLAQVDRFQAECRALALAFDRSPTPFLPAYPGQAWPVDSVVAIATLRLHDTLFPPRFGTTTQRWLEAAQDRLDPAPGLLPPRVDSQTGEVLEGARGSSQSLVARFLVEVDPEWGRSQYALFRRQFVAPFLGAPGVREYPEHIT
;
A
#
# COMPACT_ATOMS: atom_id res chain seq x y z
N MET A 1 0.19 -11.53 -37.30
CA MET A 1 0.31 -12.51 -36.21
C MET A 1 -1.02 -13.23 -36.06
N SER A 2 -1.02 -14.57 -35.95
CA SER A 2 -2.28 -15.33 -35.82
C SER A 2 -2.88 -15.10 -34.41
N THR A 3 -4.20 -15.14 -34.32
CA THR A 3 -4.95 -15.05 -33.05
C THR A 3 -4.47 -16.08 -32.01
N LEU A 4 -4.01 -17.24 -32.48
CA LEU A 4 -3.43 -18.29 -31.63
C LEU A 4 -2.10 -17.85 -31.01
N ALA A 5 -1.24 -17.14 -31.73
CA ALA A 5 0.03 -16.64 -31.19
C ALA A 5 -0.20 -15.56 -30.10
N LEU A 6 -1.21 -14.69 -30.29
CA LEU A 6 -1.62 -13.70 -29.31
C LEU A 6 -2.21 -14.37 -28.05
N LEU A 7 -3.05 -15.40 -28.20
CA LEU A 7 -3.59 -16.17 -27.09
C LEU A 7 -2.49 -16.92 -26.33
N THR A 8 -1.55 -17.54 -27.01
CA THR A 8 -0.42 -18.24 -26.38
C THR A 8 0.48 -17.26 -25.63
N LEU A 9 0.75 -16.08 -26.20
CA LEU A 9 1.53 -15.01 -25.56
C LEU A 9 0.82 -14.50 -24.31
N ASN A 10 -0.49 -14.25 -24.39
CA ASN A 10 -1.27 -13.84 -23.24
C ASN A 10 -1.31 -14.91 -22.14
N LEU A 11 -1.49 -16.20 -22.50
CA LEU A 11 -1.45 -17.28 -21.53
C LEU A 11 -0.09 -17.42 -20.84
N GLN A 12 1.02 -17.18 -21.54
CA GLN A 12 2.35 -17.15 -20.96
C GLN A 12 2.56 -15.94 -20.02
N LEU A 13 2.01 -14.78 -20.38
CA LEU A 13 2.06 -13.58 -19.55
C LEU A 13 1.19 -13.70 -18.26
N TYR A 14 0.10 -14.48 -18.33
CA TYR A 14 -0.80 -14.70 -17.19
C TYR A 14 -0.52 -15.98 -16.40
N ALA A 15 0.45 -16.81 -16.78
CA ALA A 15 0.89 -17.92 -15.94
C ALA A 15 1.62 -17.33 -14.73
N PRO A 16 1.04 -17.40 -13.50
CA PRO A 16 1.72 -16.83 -12.35
C PRO A 16 2.98 -17.62 -12.08
N ASP A 17 4.12 -16.98 -12.19
CA ASP A 17 5.44 -17.56 -11.84
C ASP A 17 5.50 -18.00 -10.37
N SER A 18 4.62 -17.46 -9.52
CA SER A 18 4.42 -17.90 -8.14
C SER A 18 4.09 -19.40 -8.00
N ALA A 19 3.54 -20.03 -9.05
CA ALA A 19 3.36 -21.49 -9.08
C ALA A 19 4.67 -22.26 -9.32
N LYS A 20 5.67 -21.61 -9.92
CA LYS A 20 7.00 -22.19 -10.21
C LYS A 20 8.03 -21.86 -9.13
N TYR A 21 7.89 -20.71 -8.49
CA TYR A 21 8.85 -20.21 -7.50
C TYR A 21 8.12 -20.12 -6.16
N GLY A 22 8.59 -20.79 -5.13
CA GLY A 22 8.04 -20.69 -3.78
C GLY A 22 7.93 -19.21 -3.31
N PRO A 23 7.24 -18.93 -2.21
CA PRO A 23 6.94 -17.57 -1.74
C PRO A 23 8.19 -16.70 -1.51
N ASP A 24 9.35 -17.32 -1.31
CA ASP A 24 10.63 -16.65 -1.03
C ASP A 24 11.46 -16.34 -2.29
N ARG A 25 11.00 -16.74 -3.48
CA ARG A 25 11.73 -16.50 -4.72
C ARG A 25 11.06 -15.40 -5.55
N LEU A 26 11.89 -14.51 -6.08
CA LEU A 26 11.44 -13.50 -7.05
C LEU A 26 11.20 -14.15 -8.41
N GLY A 27 10.10 -13.78 -9.08
CA GLY A 27 9.92 -14.09 -10.49
C GLY A 27 11.05 -13.48 -11.33
N GLU A 28 11.45 -14.16 -12.40
CA GLU A 28 12.58 -13.72 -13.24
C GLU A 28 12.30 -12.38 -13.95
N ASP A 29 11.04 -12.03 -14.14
CA ASP A 29 10.57 -10.81 -14.80
C ASP A 29 10.45 -9.60 -13.87
N VAL A 30 10.43 -9.78 -12.53
CA VAL A 30 10.20 -8.70 -11.56
C VAL A 30 11.26 -7.61 -11.65
N VAL A 31 12.54 -7.97 -11.59
CA VAL A 31 13.63 -6.99 -11.63
C VAL A 31 13.73 -6.28 -12.97
N PRO A 32 13.64 -6.97 -14.15
CA PRO A 32 13.53 -6.29 -15.45
C PRO A 32 12.36 -5.29 -15.55
N GLN A 33 11.18 -5.66 -15.05
CA GLN A 33 10.02 -4.76 -15.02
C GLN A 33 10.27 -3.53 -14.14
N LEU A 34 10.82 -3.71 -12.94
CA LEU A 34 11.17 -2.60 -12.05
C LEU A 34 12.22 -1.66 -12.66
N ARG A 35 13.22 -2.19 -13.34
CA ARG A 35 14.21 -1.38 -14.06
C ARG A 35 13.57 -0.57 -15.20
N PHE A 36 12.64 -1.16 -15.94
CA PHE A 36 11.87 -0.46 -16.96
C PHE A 36 11.02 0.67 -16.34
N LEU A 37 10.31 0.40 -15.24
CA LEU A 37 9.51 1.40 -14.52
C LEU A 37 10.40 2.53 -13.98
N GLY A 38 11.55 2.21 -13.39
CA GLY A 38 12.51 3.20 -12.90
C GLY A 38 13.01 4.13 -14.00
N GLN A 39 13.31 3.60 -15.18
CA GLN A 39 13.67 4.40 -16.35
C GLN A 39 12.51 5.30 -16.82
N ALA A 40 11.28 4.76 -16.82
CA ALA A 40 10.08 5.53 -17.20
C ALA A 40 9.82 6.69 -16.23
N LEU A 41 9.94 6.44 -14.91
CA LEU A 41 9.79 7.45 -13.86
C LEU A 41 10.85 8.55 -13.99
N ARG A 42 12.11 8.20 -14.24
CA ARG A 42 13.19 9.19 -14.47
C ARG A 42 13.00 10.03 -15.74
N ARG A 43 12.15 9.55 -16.69
CA ARG A 43 11.72 10.26 -17.89
C ARG A 43 10.39 11.00 -17.73
N GLY A 44 9.95 11.24 -16.49
CA GLY A 44 8.75 12.02 -16.20
C GLY A 44 7.42 11.24 -16.29
N ALA A 45 7.43 9.90 -16.10
CA ALA A 45 6.18 9.14 -16.08
C ALA A 45 5.30 9.50 -14.88
N GLY A 46 5.88 9.87 -13.73
CA GLY A 46 5.15 10.33 -12.55
C GLY A 46 4.37 11.61 -12.81
N GLU A 47 5.00 12.59 -13.43
CA GLU A 47 4.40 13.87 -13.82
C GLU A 47 3.25 13.67 -14.82
N ARG A 48 3.47 12.88 -15.86
CA ARG A 48 2.40 12.53 -16.83
C ARG A 48 1.24 11.78 -16.17
N MET A 49 1.50 10.96 -15.17
CA MET A 49 0.43 10.29 -14.44
C MET A 49 -0.35 11.26 -13.57
N GLN A 50 0.31 12.29 -13.01
CA GLN A 50 -0.35 13.35 -12.24
C GLN A 50 -1.26 14.22 -13.13
N ASP A 51 -0.95 14.37 -14.40
CA ASP A 51 -1.85 15.02 -15.37
C ASP A 51 -3.16 14.23 -15.59
N LEU A 52 -3.15 12.90 -15.34
CA LEU A 52 -4.33 12.05 -15.46
C LEU A 52 -5.15 11.98 -14.16
N PHE A 53 -4.50 11.96 -13.00
CA PHE A 53 -5.14 12.02 -11.70
C PHE A 53 -4.18 12.63 -10.66
N PRO A 54 -4.69 13.41 -9.69
CA PRO A 54 -3.88 14.27 -8.82
C PRO A 54 -2.76 13.54 -8.07
N GLU A 55 -2.99 12.31 -7.63
CA GLU A 55 -2.03 11.52 -6.85
C GLU A 55 -1.05 10.70 -7.70
N GLY A 56 -1.10 10.85 -9.03
CA GLY A 56 -0.35 10.02 -9.97
C GLY A 56 1.14 10.01 -9.71
N HIS A 57 1.75 11.18 -9.50
CA HIS A 57 3.17 11.27 -9.15
C HIS A 57 3.49 10.53 -7.85
N PHE A 58 2.69 10.76 -6.82
CA PHE A 58 2.86 10.14 -5.51
C PHE A 58 2.73 8.61 -5.60
N PHE A 59 1.62 8.11 -6.17
CA PHE A 59 1.34 6.68 -6.26
C PHE A 59 2.40 5.92 -7.04
N MET A 60 2.82 6.46 -8.18
CA MET A 60 3.84 5.83 -9.01
C MET A 60 5.16 5.65 -8.26
N HIS A 61 5.59 6.67 -7.51
CA HIS A 61 6.85 6.59 -6.78
C HIS A 61 6.74 5.73 -5.51
N VAL A 62 5.66 5.84 -4.73
CA VAL A 62 5.53 5.03 -3.51
C VAL A 62 5.43 3.55 -3.82
N LEU A 63 4.61 3.14 -4.81
CA LEU A 63 4.49 1.74 -5.20
C LEU A 63 5.79 1.18 -5.80
N TYR A 64 6.49 1.98 -6.59
CA TYR A 64 7.81 1.62 -7.11
C TYR A 64 8.82 1.39 -5.98
N GLY A 65 8.89 2.32 -5.01
CA GLY A 65 9.77 2.18 -3.86
C GLY A 65 9.44 0.95 -3.01
N LEU A 66 8.15 0.71 -2.74
CA LEU A 66 7.69 -0.47 -1.99
C LEU A 66 8.02 -1.78 -2.71
N ALA A 67 7.88 -1.83 -4.04
CA ALA A 67 8.26 -3.00 -4.80
C ALA A 67 9.77 -3.30 -4.69
N TRP A 68 10.63 -2.27 -4.67
CA TRP A 68 12.05 -2.45 -4.41
C TRP A 68 12.35 -2.88 -2.97
N VAL A 69 11.62 -2.36 -1.98
CA VAL A 69 11.74 -2.87 -0.59
C VAL A 69 11.45 -4.37 -0.55
N GLU A 70 10.38 -4.83 -1.20
CA GLU A 70 10.04 -6.26 -1.28
C GLU A 70 11.13 -7.10 -1.98
N VAL A 71 11.77 -6.56 -3.01
CA VAL A 71 12.93 -7.20 -3.65
C VAL A 71 14.08 -7.30 -2.66
N GLY A 72 14.44 -6.21 -2.00
CA GLY A 72 15.56 -6.14 -1.07
C GLY A 72 15.41 -7.09 0.11
N LEU A 73 14.20 -7.24 0.68
CA LEU A 73 13.90 -8.16 1.78
C LEU A 73 14.11 -9.63 1.42
N ARG A 74 14.06 -9.99 0.12
CA ARG A 74 14.27 -11.36 -0.38
C ARG A 74 15.70 -11.61 -0.84
N GLN A 75 16.60 -10.66 -0.62
CA GLN A 75 18.00 -10.80 -1.02
C GLN A 75 18.92 -10.89 0.20
N PRO A 76 20.03 -11.62 0.10
CA PRO A 76 21.06 -11.57 1.13
C PRO A 76 21.50 -10.11 1.36
N PRO A 77 21.65 -9.69 2.63
CA PRO A 77 22.23 -8.38 2.93
C PRO A 77 23.55 -8.14 2.17
N GLU A 78 23.77 -6.90 1.72
CA GLU A 78 24.98 -6.50 0.97
C GLU A 78 25.14 -7.12 -0.43
N SER A 79 24.23 -7.98 -0.89
CA SER A 79 24.24 -8.43 -2.29
C SER A 79 24.01 -7.23 -3.24
N ALA A 80 24.51 -7.32 -4.47
CA ALA A 80 24.35 -6.24 -5.46
C ALA A 80 22.88 -5.85 -5.70
N LEU A 81 21.97 -6.84 -5.64
CA LEU A 81 20.54 -6.59 -5.82
C LEU A 81 19.91 -5.97 -4.57
N HIS A 82 20.36 -6.32 -3.36
CA HIS A 82 19.93 -5.68 -2.12
C HIS A 82 20.36 -4.22 -2.08
N LEU A 83 21.62 -3.92 -2.45
CA LEU A 83 22.11 -2.53 -2.52
C LEU A 83 21.36 -1.73 -3.58
N GLN A 84 21.08 -2.31 -4.76
CA GLN A 84 20.24 -1.68 -5.78
C GLN A 84 18.84 -1.40 -5.24
N ALA A 85 18.24 -2.33 -4.52
CA ALA A 85 16.91 -2.16 -3.93
C ALA A 85 16.87 -1.00 -2.93
N LEU A 86 17.88 -0.89 -2.08
CA LEU A 86 18.03 0.21 -1.13
C LEU A 86 18.18 1.56 -1.84
N GLU A 87 19.01 1.65 -2.89
CA GLU A 87 19.20 2.85 -3.69
C GLU A 87 17.90 3.31 -4.37
N GLU A 88 17.20 2.39 -5.04
CA GLU A 88 15.98 2.69 -5.79
C GLU A 88 14.80 3.07 -4.88
N ALA A 89 14.66 2.41 -3.73
CA ALA A 89 13.63 2.75 -2.76
C ALA A 89 13.92 4.11 -2.08
N ASN A 90 15.17 4.43 -1.77
CA ASN A 90 15.57 5.76 -1.29
C ASN A 90 15.27 6.84 -2.33
N TRP A 91 15.66 6.61 -3.59
CA TRP A 91 15.36 7.52 -4.69
C TRP A 91 13.84 7.78 -4.79
N ALA A 92 13.01 6.74 -4.69
CA ALA A 92 11.56 6.89 -4.71
C ALA A 92 11.05 7.72 -3.52
N LEU A 93 11.53 7.46 -2.30
CA LEU A 93 11.16 8.21 -1.10
C LEU A 93 11.49 9.70 -1.22
N GLU A 94 12.65 10.06 -1.78
CA GLU A 94 13.03 11.44 -2.03
C GLU A 94 12.07 12.16 -2.99
N ARG A 95 11.44 11.43 -3.93
CA ARG A 95 10.44 12.01 -4.84
C ARG A 95 9.14 12.37 -4.12
N LEU A 96 8.78 11.60 -3.08
CA LEU A 96 7.59 11.89 -2.27
C LEU A 96 7.73 13.18 -1.45
N ASP A 97 8.95 13.59 -1.11
CA ASP A 97 9.21 14.82 -0.37
C ASP A 97 9.17 16.10 -1.23
N ARG A 98 8.99 15.98 -2.55
CA ARG A 98 8.89 17.14 -3.46
C ARG A 98 7.52 17.80 -3.38
N ASP A 99 7.48 19.08 -3.64
CA ASP A 99 6.23 19.87 -3.64
C ASP A 99 5.18 19.30 -4.60
N ALA A 100 5.60 18.83 -5.77
CA ALA A 100 4.71 18.18 -6.73
C ALA A 100 3.98 16.97 -6.15
N ALA A 101 4.66 16.12 -5.37
CA ALA A 101 4.06 14.96 -4.71
C ALA A 101 3.10 15.36 -3.59
N ARG A 102 3.32 16.48 -2.92
CA ARG A 102 2.48 17.00 -1.82
C ARG A 102 1.32 17.85 -2.29
N ALA A 103 1.39 18.40 -3.49
CA ALA A 103 0.42 19.36 -4.01
C ALA A 103 -1.06 18.92 -3.89
N PRO A 104 -1.41 17.64 -4.09
CA PRO A 104 -2.80 17.20 -3.94
C PRO A 104 -3.33 17.19 -2.51
N PHE A 105 -2.46 17.23 -1.50
CA PHE A 105 -2.79 16.97 -0.10
C PHE A 105 -2.84 18.25 0.73
N SER A 106 -3.92 18.42 1.52
CA SER A 106 -4.10 19.61 2.36
C SER A 106 -3.26 19.55 3.64
N ARG A 107 -2.58 20.65 3.95
CA ARG A 107 -1.86 20.82 5.23
C ARG A 107 -2.78 20.94 6.44
N ASP A 108 -4.07 21.25 6.24
CA ASP A 108 -5.04 21.49 7.30
C ASP A 108 -5.65 20.22 7.86
N LEU A 109 -5.29 19.05 7.34
CA LEU A 109 -5.72 17.76 7.85
C LEU A 109 -4.93 17.34 9.09
N ASP A 110 -5.48 16.44 9.88
CA ASP A 110 -4.81 15.79 11.01
C ASP A 110 -4.64 14.28 10.70
N PRO A 111 -3.40 13.77 10.46
CA PRO A 111 -2.14 14.53 10.43
C PRO A 111 -2.04 15.44 9.19
N PRO A 112 -1.16 16.48 9.23
CA PRO A 112 -0.94 17.35 8.07
C PRO A 112 -0.66 16.56 6.79
N TYR A 113 -1.28 16.94 5.68
CA TYR A 113 -1.33 16.23 4.39
C TYR A 113 -2.20 14.96 4.36
N GLY A 114 -2.87 14.61 5.48
CA GLY A 114 -3.78 13.48 5.56
C GLY A 114 -3.11 12.11 5.67
N VAL A 115 -3.94 11.13 6.01
CA VAL A 115 -3.50 9.74 6.25
C VAL A 115 -2.91 9.10 5.01
N PHE A 116 -3.41 9.44 3.82
CA PHE A 116 -2.91 8.90 2.57
C PHE A 116 -1.43 9.24 2.39
N TYR A 117 -1.08 10.52 2.37
CA TYR A 117 0.31 10.93 2.17
C TYR A 117 1.21 10.41 3.29
N ILE A 118 0.85 10.65 4.56
CA ILE A 118 1.70 10.28 5.70
C ILE A 118 1.79 8.76 5.85
N GLY A 119 0.68 8.03 5.78
CA GLY A 119 0.66 6.57 5.94
C GLY A 119 1.54 5.85 4.93
N TRP A 120 1.34 6.12 3.66
CA TRP A 120 2.09 5.47 2.59
C TRP A 120 3.57 5.87 2.54
N SER A 121 3.87 7.17 2.71
CA SER A 121 5.27 7.64 2.76
C SER A 121 6.03 7.02 3.93
N ASN A 122 5.38 6.95 5.09
CA ASN A 122 6.02 6.43 6.29
C ASN A 122 6.12 4.90 6.27
N TRP A 123 5.19 4.19 5.60
CA TRP A 123 5.34 2.76 5.33
C TRP A 123 6.58 2.47 4.47
N LEU A 124 6.79 3.24 3.39
CA LEU A 124 8.00 3.12 2.57
C LEU A 124 9.27 3.44 3.38
N ARG A 125 9.24 4.47 4.22
CA ARG A 125 10.35 4.83 5.11
C ARG A 125 10.67 3.70 6.10
N GLY A 126 9.64 3.11 6.72
CA GLY A 126 9.79 1.95 7.59
C GLY A 126 10.39 0.73 6.88
N GLY A 127 9.95 0.47 5.64
CA GLY A 127 10.52 -0.57 4.78
C GLY A 127 12.01 -0.35 4.48
N LEU A 128 12.43 0.90 4.24
CA LEU A 128 13.84 1.25 4.08
C LEU A 128 14.66 1.04 5.36
N LEU A 129 14.09 1.35 6.53
CA LEU A 129 14.73 1.07 7.81
C LEU A 129 14.85 -0.43 8.08
N LEU A 130 13.90 -1.23 7.59
CA LEU A 130 13.92 -2.70 7.71
C LEU A 130 15.03 -3.33 6.85
N LEU A 131 15.32 -2.74 5.68
CA LEU A 131 16.42 -3.19 4.80
C LEU A 131 17.82 -2.95 5.40
N GLN A 132 17.93 -2.07 6.39
CA GLN A 132 19.22 -1.64 6.92
C GLN A 132 19.47 -2.23 8.31
N PRO A 133 20.70 -2.70 8.61
CA PRO A 133 21.10 -3.02 9.97
C PRO A 133 20.86 -1.82 10.90
N GLU A 134 20.44 -2.05 12.12
CA GLU A 134 20.04 -1.00 13.06
C GLU A 134 21.09 0.10 13.20
N GLN A 135 22.37 -0.29 13.32
CA GLN A 135 23.51 0.64 13.48
C GLN A 135 23.81 1.48 12.21
N SER A 136 23.26 1.09 11.07
CA SER A 136 23.48 1.77 9.78
C SER A 136 22.31 2.67 9.36
N ARG A 137 21.23 2.70 10.16
CA ARG A 137 20.04 3.50 9.85
C ARG A 137 20.34 4.99 10.01
N PRO A 138 20.05 5.83 8.99
CA PRO A 138 20.25 7.29 9.10
C PRO A 138 19.37 7.88 10.20
N LEU A 139 19.95 8.56 11.18
CA LEU A 139 19.22 9.11 12.33
C LEU A 139 18.05 10.01 11.90
N ALA A 140 18.26 10.87 10.89
CA ALA A 140 17.20 11.74 10.40
C ALA A 140 15.98 10.97 9.84
N GLN A 141 16.21 9.80 9.22
CA GLN A 141 15.11 8.94 8.75
C GLN A 141 14.42 8.23 9.92
N VAL A 142 15.18 7.78 10.92
CA VAL A 142 14.62 7.19 12.14
C VAL A 142 13.75 8.20 12.88
N ASP A 143 14.27 9.40 13.13
CA ASP A 143 13.56 10.46 13.85
C ASP A 143 12.27 10.84 13.14
N ARG A 144 12.33 10.99 11.82
CA ARG A 144 11.15 11.30 11.00
C ARG A 144 10.13 10.18 11.01
N PHE A 145 10.56 8.93 10.81
CA PHE A 145 9.67 7.76 10.89
C PHE A 145 8.91 7.72 12.22
N GLN A 146 9.62 7.86 13.33
CA GLN A 146 9.02 7.85 14.66
C GLN A 146 8.10 9.06 14.91
N ALA A 147 8.47 10.24 14.40
CA ALA A 147 7.64 11.44 14.53
C ALA A 147 6.32 11.30 13.77
N GLU A 148 6.36 10.79 12.53
CA GLU A 148 5.17 10.53 11.71
C GLU A 148 4.30 9.41 12.31
N CYS A 149 4.88 8.35 12.89
CA CYS A 149 4.12 7.34 13.64
C CYS A 149 3.39 7.96 14.85
N ARG A 150 4.05 8.84 15.62
CA ARG A 150 3.39 9.54 16.74
C ARG A 150 2.25 10.43 16.26
N ALA A 151 2.43 11.15 15.15
CA ALA A 151 1.37 11.98 14.56
C ALA A 151 0.16 11.16 14.12
N LEU A 152 0.39 10.02 13.45
CA LEU A 152 -0.67 9.08 13.07
C LEU A 152 -1.43 8.55 14.29
N ALA A 153 -0.72 8.09 15.32
CA ALA A 153 -1.35 7.55 16.53
C ALA A 153 -2.22 8.61 17.23
N LEU A 154 -1.71 9.85 17.37
CA LEU A 154 -2.47 10.96 17.95
C LEU A 154 -3.71 11.33 17.12
N ALA A 155 -3.61 11.28 15.80
CA ALA A 155 -4.75 11.53 14.92
C ALA A 155 -5.81 10.44 15.09
N PHE A 156 -5.44 9.15 15.13
CA PHE A 156 -6.38 8.07 15.43
C PHE A 156 -7.02 8.21 16.82
N ASP A 157 -6.26 8.64 17.83
CA ASP A 157 -6.77 8.82 19.19
C ASP A 157 -7.81 9.94 19.31
N ARG A 158 -7.77 10.93 18.42
CA ARG A 158 -8.67 12.08 18.39
C ARG A 158 -9.83 11.90 17.41
N SER A 159 -9.69 11.00 16.45
CA SER A 159 -10.68 10.82 15.39
C SER A 159 -11.98 10.21 15.92
N PRO A 160 -13.16 10.71 15.49
CA PRO A 160 -14.46 10.12 15.85
C PRO A 160 -14.71 8.79 15.13
N THR A 161 -13.94 8.47 14.09
CA THR A 161 -14.03 7.24 13.29
C THR A 161 -12.67 6.56 13.17
N PRO A 162 -12.58 5.25 12.87
CA PRO A 162 -11.31 4.58 12.62
C PRO A 162 -10.67 4.99 11.27
N PHE A 163 -11.32 5.84 10.48
CA PHE A 163 -10.89 6.19 9.15
C PHE A 163 -10.49 7.66 9.07
N LEU A 164 -9.18 7.91 9.14
CA LEU A 164 -8.63 9.25 9.07
C LEU A 164 -8.85 9.87 7.68
N PRO A 165 -9.01 11.21 7.60
CA PRO A 165 -9.20 11.88 6.32
C PRO A 165 -7.95 11.79 5.44
N ALA A 166 -8.15 11.36 4.19
CA ALA A 166 -7.17 11.51 3.10
C ALA A 166 -7.34 12.87 2.41
N TYR A 167 -8.59 13.36 2.33
CA TYR A 167 -8.99 14.68 1.85
C TYR A 167 -10.04 15.30 2.80
N PRO A 168 -10.29 16.61 2.75
CA PRO A 168 -11.28 17.24 3.59
C PRO A 168 -12.64 16.54 3.51
N GLY A 169 -13.12 16.02 4.64
CA GLY A 169 -14.41 15.33 4.76
C GLY A 169 -14.45 13.89 4.22
N GLN A 170 -13.39 13.40 3.60
CA GLN A 170 -13.39 12.10 2.93
C GLN A 170 -12.24 11.21 3.43
N ALA A 171 -12.54 9.94 3.67
CA ALA A 171 -11.56 8.93 4.03
C ALA A 171 -11.68 7.69 3.15
N TRP A 172 -10.54 7.13 2.80
CA TRP A 172 -10.42 5.80 2.20
C TRP A 172 -9.89 4.85 3.27
N PRO A 173 -10.69 3.91 3.76
CA PRO A 173 -10.29 2.96 4.79
C PRO A 173 -8.96 2.26 4.53
N VAL A 174 -8.61 1.98 3.28
CA VAL A 174 -7.32 1.40 2.91
C VAL A 174 -6.13 2.23 3.39
N ASP A 175 -6.22 3.57 3.36
CA ASP A 175 -5.13 4.44 3.81
C ASP A 175 -4.93 4.35 5.33
N SER A 176 -6.04 4.21 6.07
CA SER A 176 -5.99 3.95 7.51
C SER A 176 -5.41 2.57 7.82
N VAL A 177 -5.71 1.53 7.02
CA VAL A 177 -5.05 0.21 7.14
C VAL A 177 -3.54 0.33 6.97
N VAL A 178 -3.06 1.05 5.94
CA VAL A 178 -1.62 1.28 5.71
C VAL A 178 -0.99 2.05 6.88
N ALA A 179 -1.67 3.07 7.40
CA ALA A 179 -1.18 3.84 8.53
C ALA A 179 -1.07 2.98 9.82
N ILE A 180 -2.05 2.12 10.10
CA ILE A 180 -1.99 1.19 11.23
C ILE A 180 -0.92 0.12 11.01
N ALA A 181 -0.75 -0.41 9.79
CA ALA A 181 0.36 -1.29 9.45
C ALA A 181 1.72 -0.61 9.73
N THR A 182 1.83 0.70 9.45
CA THR A 182 3.02 1.49 9.76
C THR A 182 3.29 1.57 11.28
N LEU A 183 2.25 1.70 12.11
CA LEU A 183 2.40 1.65 13.56
C LEU A 183 2.84 0.26 14.06
N ARG A 184 2.34 -0.81 13.45
CA ARG A 184 2.81 -2.19 13.72
C ARG A 184 4.27 -2.38 13.31
N LEU A 185 4.65 -1.86 12.15
CA LEU A 185 6.04 -1.89 11.69
C LEU A 185 6.97 -1.13 12.65
N HIS A 186 6.52 0.02 13.20
CA HIS A 186 7.26 0.72 14.26
C HIS A 186 7.51 -0.20 15.46
N ASP A 187 6.48 -0.90 15.94
CA ASP A 187 6.57 -1.77 17.11
C ASP A 187 7.39 -3.06 16.86
N THR A 188 7.71 -3.33 15.59
CA THR A 188 8.67 -4.37 15.18
C THR A 188 10.11 -3.84 15.15
N LEU A 189 10.30 -2.60 14.70
CA LEU A 189 11.63 -1.99 14.52
C LEU A 189 12.19 -1.34 15.80
N PHE A 190 11.32 -0.96 16.73
CA PHE A 190 11.62 -0.18 17.94
C PHE A 190 10.83 -0.72 19.14
N PRO A 191 11.15 -0.26 20.39
CA PRO A 191 10.34 -0.60 21.56
C PRO A 191 8.86 -0.32 21.32
N PRO A 192 7.95 -1.29 21.53
CA PRO A 192 6.53 -1.18 21.23
C PRO A 192 5.85 -0.02 21.97
N ARG A 193 5.01 0.73 21.27
CA ARG A 193 4.29 1.90 21.81
C ARG A 193 2.85 2.03 21.34
N PHE A 194 2.50 1.42 20.19
CA PHE A 194 1.22 1.69 19.52
C PHE A 194 0.23 0.54 19.59
N GLY A 195 0.50 -0.48 20.44
CA GLY A 195 -0.38 -1.65 20.57
C GLY A 195 -1.82 -1.29 20.96
N THR A 196 -2.02 -0.34 21.90
CA THR A 196 -3.36 0.10 22.31
C THR A 196 -4.10 0.83 21.19
N THR A 197 -3.42 1.73 20.46
CA THR A 197 -4.02 2.43 19.31
C THR A 197 -4.42 1.42 18.21
N THR A 198 -3.55 0.46 17.91
CA THR A 198 -3.81 -0.59 16.92
C THR A 198 -5.00 -1.46 17.31
N GLN A 199 -5.06 -1.91 18.57
CA GLN A 199 -6.14 -2.77 19.05
C GLN A 199 -7.50 -2.04 19.00
N ARG A 200 -7.55 -0.80 19.48
CA ARG A 200 -8.76 0.01 19.43
C ARG A 200 -9.22 0.28 17.98
N TRP A 201 -8.27 0.53 17.07
CA TRP A 201 -8.57 0.67 15.66
C TRP A 201 -9.17 -0.60 15.07
N LEU A 202 -8.58 -1.77 15.38
CA LEU A 202 -9.08 -3.08 14.91
C LEU A 202 -10.54 -3.30 15.30
N GLU A 203 -10.87 -3.10 16.58
CA GLU A 203 -12.23 -3.23 17.09
C GLU A 203 -13.19 -2.27 16.39
N ALA A 204 -12.85 -0.99 16.31
CA ALA A 204 -13.68 0.02 15.68
C ALA A 204 -13.85 -0.17 14.16
N ALA A 205 -12.85 -0.71 13.45
CA ALA A 205 -12.92 -0.98 12.03
C ALA A 205 -13.76 -2.22 11.72
N GLN A 206 -13.70 -3.26 12.56
CA GLN A 206 -14.55 -4.46 12.43
C GLN A 206 -16.03 -4.14 12.61
N ASP A 207 -16.37 -3.18 13.48
CA ASP A 207 -17.75 -2.72 13.68
C ASP A 207 -18.30 -1.87 12.51
N ARG A 208 -17.46 -1.54 11.53
CA ARG A 208 -17.79 -0.66 10.39
C ARG A 208 -17.59 -1.32 9.01
N LEU A 209 -17.68 -2.62 8.97
CA LEU A 209 -17.71 -3.36 7.70
C LEU A 209 -19.02 -3.07 6.95
N ASP A 210 -18.94 -3.01 5.62
CA ASP A 210 -20.15 -2.98 4.79
C ASP A 210 -20.96 -4.28 5.06
N PRO A 211 -22.23 -4.17 5.52
CA PRO A 211 -22.98 -5.36 5.95
C PRO A 211 -23.21 -6.41 4.87
N ALA A 212 -23.33 -5.98 3.61
CA ALA A 212 -23.62 -6.90 2.52
C ALA A 212 -22.39 -7.73 2.11
N PRO A 213 -21.21 -7.13 1.78
CA PRO A 213 -20.02 -7.91 1.44
C PRO A 213 -19.21 -8.36 2.65
N GLY A 214 -19.40 -7.78 3.85
CA GLY A 214 -18.56 -8.02 5.02
C GLY A 214 -17.12 -7.52 4.88
N LEU A 215 -16.91 -6.53 4.02
CA LEU A 215 -15.62 -5.95 3.68
C LEU A 215 -15.54 -4.49 4.16
N LEU A 216 -14.32 -3.98 4.33
CA LEU A 216 -14.13 -2.55 4.57
C LEU A 216 -14.66 -1.75 3.37
N PRO A 217 -15.46 -0.67 3.59
CA PRO A 217 -15.92 0.16 2.49
C PRO A 217 -14.74 0.87 1.82
N PRO A 218 -14.81 1.19 0.51
CA PRO A 218 -13.71 1.88 -0.19
C PRO A 218 -13.62 3.35 0.18
N ARG A 219 -14.75 4.03 0.42
CA ARG A 219 -14.81 5.44 0.78
C ARG A 219 -15.93 5.73 1.79
N VAL A 220 -15.60 6.53 2.78
CA VAL A 220 -16.51 6.94 3.84
C VAL A 220 -16.39 8.44 4.11
N ASP A 221 -17.42 9.02 4.73
CA ASP A 221 -17.31 10.32 5.40
C ASP A 221 -16.38 10.19 6.62
N SER A 222 -15.36 11.04 6.71
CA SER A 222 -14.34 10.93 7.76
C SER A 222 -14.83 11.29 9.16
N GLN A 223 -15.94 12.03 9.28
CA GLN A 223 -16.50 12.48 10.56
C GLN A 223 -17.54 11.50 11.11
N THR A 224 -18.38 10.96 10.24
CA THR A 224 -19.48 10.09 10.62
C THR A 224 -19.16 8.60 10.43
N GLY A 225 -18.25 8.27 9.51
CA GLY A 225 -17.99 6.91 9.07
C GLY A 225 -19.07 6.36 8.12
N GLU A 226 -19.99 7.21 7.64
CA GLU A 226 -21.02 6.81 6.68
C GLU A 226 -20.38 6.34 5.36
N VAL A 227 -20.87 5.21 4.85
CA VAL A 227 -20.37 4.61 3.61
C VAL A 227 -20.84 5.47 2.42
N LEU A 228 -19.89 5.98 1.65
CA LEU A 228 -20.14 6.79 0.45
C LEU A 228 -20.06 5.97 -0.84
N GLU A 229 -19.32 4.86 -0.82
CA GLU A 229 -19.20 3.93 -1.95
C GLU A 229 -19.16 2.48 -1.46
N GLY A 230 -19.78 1.56 -2.21
CA GLY A 230 -19.71 0.13 -1.98
C GLY A 230 -18.34 -0.48 -2.35
N ALA A 231 -18.05 -1.69 -1.88
CA ALA A 231 -16.73 -2.33 -2.01
C ALA A 231 -16.25 -2.43 -3.48
N ARG A 232 -14.96 -2.14 -3.69
CA ARG A 232 -14.28 -2.13 -5.00
C ARG A 232 -13.06 -3.06 -4.98
N GLY A 233 -12.85 -3.81 -6.06
CA GLY A 233 -11.78 -4.78 -6.19
C GLY A 233 -10.38 -4.19 -6.02
N SER A 234 -10.12 -3.02 -6.61
CA SER A 234 -8.85 -2.30 -6.46
C SER A 234 -8.56 -1.95 -5.00
N SER A 235 -9.50 -1.35 -4.28
CA SER A 235 -9.34 -1.02 -2.86
C SER A 235 -9.18 -2.26 -1.99
N GLN A 236 -9.98 -3.31 -2.22
CA GLN A 236 -9.92 -4.53 -1.44
C GLN A 236 -8.62 -5.31 -1.64
N SER A 237 -8.01 -5.27 -2.82
CA SER A 237 -6.70 -5.88 -3.05
C SER A 237 -5.61 -5.24 -2.20
N LEU A 238 -5.64 -3.92 -2.05
CA LEU A 238 -4.71 -3.18 -1.18
C LEU A 238 -5.02 -3.41 0.31
N VAL A 239 -6.29 -3.40 0.71
CA VAL A 239 -6.71 -3.76 2.08
C VAL A 239 -6.17 -5.13 2.44
N ALA A 240 -6.39 -6.14 1.59
CA ALA A 240 -5.92 -7.51 1.84
C ALA A 240 -4.38 -7.58 1.97
N ARG A 241 -3.63 -6.79 1.16
CA ARG A 241 -2.17 -6.75 1.23
C ARG A 241 -1.66 -6.18 2.57
N PHE A 242 -2.30 -5.16 3.10
CA PHE A 242 -1.79 -4.48 4.29
C PHE A 242 -2.42 -4.97 5.59
N LEU A 243 -3.65 -5.48 5.57
CA LEU A 243 -4.33 -5.92 6.76
C LEU A 243 -3.65 -7.13 7.43
N VAL A 244 -2.98 -7.99 6.65
CA VAL A 244 -2.19 -9.11 7.19
C VAL A 244 -1.00 -8.65 8.05
N GLU A 245 -0.50 -7.44 7.84
CA GLU A 245 0.56 -6.84 8.66
C GLU A 245 0.01 -6.31 10.01
N VAL A 246 -1.29 -6.03 10.06
CA VAL A 246 -1.97 -5.53 11.26
C VAL A 246 -2.49 -6.68 12.09
N ASP A 247 -3.30 -7.53 11.49
CA ASP A 247 -3.86 -8.76 12.06
C ASP A 247 -3.90 -9.86 11.00
N PRO A 248 -3.02 -10.88 11.10
CA PRO A 248 -2.91 -11.94 10.10
C PRO A 248 -4.18 -12.80 9.97
N GLU A 249 -4.96 -12.98 11.03
CA GLU A 249 -6.18 -13.79 11.00
C GLU A 249 -7.29 -13.04 10.27
N TRP A 250 -7.55 -11.81 10.69
CA TRP A 250 -8.53 -10.96 10.02
C TRP A 250 -8.14 -10.68 8.57
N GLY A 251 -6.87 -10.39 8.29
CA GLY A 251 -6.36 -10.20 6.93
C GLY A 251 -6.63 -11.40 6.02
N ARG A 252 -6.41 -12.63 6.50
CA ARG A 252 -6.74 -13.85 5.73
C ARG A 252 -8.24 -14.02 5.51
N SER A 253 -9.06 -13.70 6.50
CA SER A 253 -10.52 -13.77 6.36
C SER A 253 -11.05 -12.78 5.33
N GLN A 254 -10.56 -11.52 5.35
CA GLN A 254 -10.90 -10.50 4.37
C GLN A 254 -10.41 -10.86 2.96
N TYR A 255 -9.22 -11.46 2.84
CA TYR A 255 -8.72 -11.96 1.55
C TYR A 255 -9.60 -13.11 1.00
N ALA A 256 -10.09 -14.00 1.85
CA ALA A 256 -11.00 -15.06 1.42
C ALA A 256 -12.33 -14.48 0.90
N LEU A 257 -12.86 -13.44 1.55
CA LEU A 257 -14.04 -12.70 1.09
C LEU A 257 -13.77 -11.99 -0.25
N PHE A 258 -12.65 -11.27 -0.36
CA PHE A 258 -12.22 -10.63 -1.59
C PHE A 258 -12.13 -11.61 -2.75
N ARG A 259 -11.44 -12.75 -2.57
CA ARG A 259 -11.34 -13.77 -3.63
C ARG A 259 -12.70 -14.27 -4.09
N ARG A 260 -13.62 -14.52 -3.17
CA ARG A 260 -14.95 -15.04 -3.48
C ARG A 260 -15.81 -14.06 -4.26
N GLN A 261 -15.66 -12.75 -4.01
CA GLN A 261 -16.53 -11.72 -4.57
C GLN A 261 -15.94 -11.03 -5.82
N PHE A 262 -14.63 -10.93 -5.92
CA PHE A 262 -13.97 -10.14 -6.96
C PHE A 262 -13.10 -10.95 -7.91
N VAL A 263 -12.64 -12.15 -7.54
CA VAL A 263 -11.82 -12.97 -8.43
C VAL A 263 -12.70 -13.92 -9.22
N ALA A 264 -12.71 -13.75 -10.53
CA ALA A 264 -13.49 -14.60 -11.42
C ALA A 264 -12.66 -14.96 -12.65
N PRO A 265 -12.90 -16.13 -13.26
CA PRO A 265 -12.25 -16.48 -14.52
C PRO A 265 -12.78 -15.57 -15.63
N PHE A 266 -11.87 -14.99 -16.41
CA PHE A 266 -12.16 -14.27 -17.64
C PHE A 266 -11.37 -14.91 -18.77
N LEU A 267 -12.05 -15.45 -19.77
CA LEU A 267 -11.44 -16.21 -20.88
C LEU A 267 -10.45 -17.30 -20.44
N GLY A 268 -10.75 -17.96 -19.31
CA GLY A 268 -9.90 -19.03 -18.76
C GLY A 268 -8.72 -18.56 -17.91
N ALA A 269 -8.50 -17.25 -17.76
CA ALA A 269 -7.50 -16.68 -16.87
C ALA A 269 -8.16 -16.05 -15.62
N PRO A 270 -7.51 -16.06 -14.45
CA PRO A 270 -8.04 -15.36 -13.29
C PRO A 270 -8.02 -13.85 -13.54
N GLY A 271 -9.14 -13.19 -13.29
CA GLY A 271 -9.28 -11.74 -13.36
C GLY A 271 -9.84 -11.18 -12.07
N VAL A 272 -9.50 -9.92 -11.75
CA VAL A 272 -10.09 -9.18 -10.63
C VAL A 272 -11.12 -8.21 -11.19
N ARG A 273 -12.36 -8.32 -10.74
CA ARG A 273 -13.43 -7.38 -11.07
C ARG A 273 -13.30 -6.14 -10.20
N GLU A 274 -13.66 -4.98 -10.73
CA GLU A 274 -13.72 -3.75 -9.93
C GLU A 274 -14.97 -3.71 -9.04
N TYR A 275 -16.06 -4.32 -9.48
CA TYR A 275 -17.31 -4.41 -8.71
C TYR A 275 -17.68 -5.86 -8.43
N PRO A 276 -18.31 -6.16 -7.27
CA PRO A 276 -18.76 -7.52 -6.95
C PRO A 276 -19.88 -7.97 -7.91
N GLU A 277 -20.03 -9.26 -8.03
CA GLU A 277 -20.92 -9.90 -9.03
C GLU A 277 -22.41 -9.48 -8.92
N HIS A 278 -22.84 -8.96 -7.78
CA HIS A 278 -24.25 -8.64 -7.48
C HIS A 278 -24.59 -7.15 -7.60
N ILE A 279 -23.67 -6.32 -8.08
CA ILE A 279 -23.89 -4.88 -8.34
C ILE A 279 -23.78 -4.64 -9.86
N THR A 280 -24.64 -5.25 -10.63
CA THR A 280 -24.89 -4.92 -12.05
C THR A 280 -26.29 -4.38 -12.20
#